data_9b2513a7551b6428a43134ea5a3b656a
#
_entry.id   9b2513a7551b6428a43134ea5a3b656a
#
_cell.length_a   1.000
_cell.length_b   1.000
_cell.length_c   1.000
_cell.angle_alpha   90.00
_cell.angle_beta   90.00
_cell.angle_gamma   90.00
#
_symmetry.space_group_name_H-M   'P 1'
#
loop_
_entity.id
_entity.type
_entity.pdbx_description
1 polymer ?
#
loop_
_entity_poly.entity_id
_entity_poly.type
_entity_poly.pdbx_seq_one_letter_code
_entity_poly.pdbx_strand_id
1 'polypeptide(L)'
;MAPVVSAQKICKSFGSVDVLKGIDLEVHEREVLCLIGPSGSGKSTLLRCINHLEKIDAGRLYVDGVLVGYRQRGDKLHELREKEVAFQRKDIGMVFQRFNLFPHMTALENVMEAPIQVRREPKAQVRQRAHELLERVGLADKAKNYPAQLSGGQQQRVAIARALAMQPKLMLFDEPTSALDPELVGDVLGVMKQLAKDGMTMVVVTHEMQFAREVADKVLFMDGGVVVEEGPPDQVIGNPREERTKSFLARVLNPNA
;
A
#
# COMPACT_ATOMS: atom_id res chain seq x y z
N MET A 1 20.45 8.87 -1.90
CA MET A 1 20.15 7.52 -2.43
C MET A 1 19.03 7.66 -3.45
N ALA A 2 18.96 6.79 -4.45
CA ALA A 2 17.85 6.82 -5.39
C ALA A 2 16.52 6.44 -4.68
N PRO A 3 15.39 7.06 -5.02
CA PRO A 3 14.11 6.72 -4.42
C PRO A 3 13.66 5.31 -4.84
N VAL A 4 12.97 4.60 -3.92
CA VAL A 4 12.31 3.31 -4.21
C VAL A 4 11.11 3.52 -5.11
N VAL A 5 10.34 4.61 -4.90
CA VAL A 5 9.27 5.04 -5.81
C VAL A 5 9.59 6.43 -6.30
N SER A 6 9.53 6.65 -7.61
CA SER A 6 9.59 7.99 -8.23
C SER A 6 8.47 8.13 -9.24
N ALA A 7 7.54 9.02 -8.95
CA ALA A 7 6.44 9.39 -9.83
C ALA A 7 6.65 10.80 -10.36
N GLN A 8 6.59 10.96 -11.68
CA GLN A 8 6.87 12.21 -12.38
C GLN A 8 5.67 12.57 -13.28
N LYS A 9 4.92 13.58 -12.90
CA LYS A 9 3.75 14.12 -13.62
C LYS A 9 2.72 13.03 -13.98
N ILE A 10 2.39 12.18 -13.02
CA ILE A 10 1.46 11.07 -13.24
C ILE A 10 0.06 11.60 -13.49
N CYS A 11 -0.50 11.26 -14.64
CA CYS A 11 -1.89 11.53 -14.99
C CYS A 11 -2.65 10.21 -15.18
N LYS A 12 -3.93 10.21 -14.76
CA LYS A 12 -4.87 9.10 -14.98
C LYS A 12 -6.28 9.60 -15.09
N SER A 13 -6.97 9.13 -16.13
CA SER A 13 -8.38 9.43 -16.39
C SER A 13 -9.19 8.13 -16.52
N PHE A 14 -10.45 8.18 -16.16
CA PHE A 14 -11.43 7.14 -16.43
C PHE A 14 -12.59 7.76 -17.23
N GLY A 15 -12.65 7.44 -18.52
CA GLY A 15 -13.56 8.12 -19.45
C GLY A 15 -13.26 9.61 -19.50
N SER A 16 -14.24 10.45 -19.15
CA SER A 16 -14.10 11.92 -19.12
C SER A 16 -13.64 12.49 -17.76
N VAL A 17 -13.37 11.63 -16.77
CA VAL A 17 -13.01 12.08 -15.41
C VAL A 17 -11.51 11.98 -15.21
N ASP A 18 -10.83 13.11 -15.02
CA ASP A 18 -9.42 13.18 -14.67
C ASP A 18 -9.26 12.94 -13.16
N VAL A 19 -8.68 11.79 -12.80
CA VAL A 19 -8.51 11.33 -11.41
C VAL A 19 -7.13 11.70 -10.85
N LEU A 20 -6.08 11.62 -11.66
CA LEU A 20 -4.73 12.08 -11.30
C LEU A 20 -4.30 13.13 -12.32
N LYS A 21 -3.82 14.28 -11.83
CA LYS A 21 -3.56 15.48 -12.63
C LYS A 21 -2.12 15.97 -12.46
N GLY A 22 -1.17 15.12 -12.86
CA GLY A 22 0.24 15.50 -12.83
C GLY A 22 0.88 15.33 -11.43
N ILE A 23 0.67 14.17 -10.81
CA ILE A 23 1.23 13.85 -9.49
C ILE A 23 2.73 13.65 -9.59
N ASP A 24 3.48 14.35 -8.73
CA ASP A 24 4.88 14.09 -8.43
C ASP A 24 4.99 13.55 -7.01
N LEU A 25 5.79 12.49 -6.81
CA LEU A 25 6.15 12.01 -5.47
C LEU A 25 7.44 11.18 -5.51
N GLU A 26 8.15 11.17 -4.39
CA GLU A 26 9.27 10.28 -4.16
C GLU A 26 9.14 9.61 -2.80
N VAL A 27 9.50 8.31 -2.75
CA VAL A 27 9.58 7.53 -1.51
C VAL A 27 10.96 6.88 -1.47
N HIS A 28 11.68 7.09 -0.38
CA HIS A 28 13.02 6.54 -0.18
C HIS A 28 12.97 5.20 0.56
N GLU A 29 14.10 4.50 0.56
CA GLU A 29 14.23 3.25 1.30
C GLU A 29 14.01 3.48 2.79
N ARG A 30 13.21 2.60 3.42
CA ARG A 30 12.78 2.66 4.82
C ARG A 30 11.88 3.85 5.17
N GLU A 31 11.40 4.58 4.19
CA GLU A 31 10.46 5.68 4.39
C GLU A 31 9.02 5.17 4.43
N VAL A 32 8.23 5.71 5.32
CA VAL A 32 6.78 5.52 5.40
C VAL A 32 6.09 6.78 4.89
N LEU A 33 5.46 6.68 3.72
CA LEU A 33 4.62 7.73 3.14
C LEU A 33 3.16 7.45 3.43
N CYS A 34 2.45 8.38 4.08
CA CYS A 34 1.01 8.33 4.25
C CYS A 34 0.30 9.25 3.25
N LEU A 35 -0.67 8.72 2.51
CA LEU A 35 -1.56 9.45 1.62
C LEU A 35 -2.90 9.68 2.34
N ILE A 36 -3.25 10.95 2.58
CA ILE A 36 -4.49 11.35 3.21
C ILE A 36 -5.31 12.27 2.31
N GLY A 37 -6.60 12.43 2.58
CA GLY A 37 -7.49 13.30 1.80
C GLY A 37 -8.89 12.71 1.65
N PRO A 38 -9.85 13.47 1.09
CA PRO A 38 -11.22 13.03 0.92
C PRO A 38 -11.36 11.82 -0.02
N SER A 39 -12.48 11.09 0.09
CA SER A 39 -12.83 10.03 -0.85
C SER A 39 -12.92 10.61 -2.28
N GLY A 40 -12.45 9.84 -3.27
CA GLY A 40 -12.40 10.28 -4.65
C GLY A 40 -11.24 11.23 -5.01
N SER A 41 -10.32 11.57 -4.10
CA SER A 41 -9.15 12.42 -4.41
C SER A 41 -8.04 11.73 -5.23
N GLY A 42 -8.17 10.44 -5.54
CA GLY A 42 -7.22 9.70 -6.39
C GLY A 42 -6.20 8.84 -5.64
N LYS A 43 -6.18 8.81 -4.31
CA LYS A 43 -5.19 8.08 -3.47
C LYS A 43 -5.04 6.59 -3.85
N SER A 44 -6.15 5.85 -3.83
CA SER A 44 -6.17 4.42 -4.21
C SER A 44 -5.79 4.20 -5.67
N THR A 45 -6.18 5.13 -6.56
CA THR A 45 -5.77 5.09 -7.97
C THR A 45 -4.26 5.26 -8.11
N LEU A 46 -3.66 6.22 -7.41
CA LEU A 46 -2.21 6.41 -7.39
C LEU A 46 -1.49 5.15 -6.88
N LEU A 47 -1.98 4.57 -5.77
CA LEU A 47 -1.43 3.35 -5.21
C LEU A 47 -1.49 2.19 -6.21
N ARG A 48 -2.61 2.03 -6.93
CA ARG A 48 -2.79 1.01 -7.97
C ARG A 48 -1.91 1.26 -9.20
N CYS A 49 -1.62 2.52 -9.53
CA CYS A 49 -0.63 2.84 -10.57
C CYS A 49 0.77 2.38 -10.15
N ILE A 50 1.18 2.57 -8.89
CA ILE A 50 2.50 2.13 -8.39
C ILE A 50 2.68 0.61 -8.57
N ASN A 51 1.63 -0.18 -8.34
CA ASN A 51 1.65 -1.63 -8.56
C ASN A 51 1.20 -2.05 -9.99
N HIS A 52 1.06 -1.09 -10.90
CA HIS A 52 0.57 -1.32 -12.28
C HIS A 52 -0.72 -2.17 -12.35
N LEU A 53 -1.59 -2.04 -11.36
CA LEU A 53 -2.98 -2.53 -11.45
C LEU A 53 -3.85 -1.58 -12.26
N GLU A 54 -3.45 -0.29 -12.30
CA GLU A 54 -3.97 0.74 -13.18
C GLU A 54 -2.83 1.30 -14.02
N LYS A 55 -3.05 1.45 -15.34
CA LYS A 55 -2.08 2.08 -16.25
C LYS A 55 -2.18 3.58 -16.13
N ILE A 56 -1.04 4.27 -16.07
CA ILE A 56 -0.98 5.72 -16.19
C ILE A 56 -1.24 6.14 -17.64
N ASP A 57 -1.84 7.32 -17.84
CA ASP A 57 -2.10 7.86 -19.17
C ASP A 57 -0.99 8.82 -19.61
N ALA A 58 -0.31 9.48 -18.64
CA ALA A 58 0.87 10.31 -18.90
C ALA A 58 1.80 10.32 -17.67
N GLY A 59 3.03 10.78 -17.88
CA GLY A 59 4.07 10.82 -16.85
C GLY A 59 5.02 9.63 -16.91
N ARG A 60 5.82 9.49 -15.84
CA ARG A 60 6.76 8.36 -15.67
C ARG A 60 6.72 7.88 -14.23
N LEU A 61 6.61 6.57 -14.04
CA LEU A 61 6.58 5.94 -12.73
C LEU A 61 7.67 4.88 -12.65
N TYR A 62 8.54 5.02 -11.66
CA TYR A 62 9.61 4.08 -11.41
C TYR A 62 9.44 3.44 -10.03
N VAL A 63 9.70 2.14 -9.96
CA VAL A 63 9.84 1.41 -8.69
C VAL A 63 11.16 0.66 -8.71
N ASP A 64 11.97 0.86 -7.69
CA ASP A 64 13.34 0.31 -7.59
C ASP A 64 14.19 0.61 -8.85
N GLY A 65 14.06 1.83 -9.39
CA GLY A 65 14.74 2.29 -10.60
C GLY A 65 14.19 1.70 -11.91
N VAL A 66 13.18 0.84 -11.85
CA VAL A 66 12.57 0.19 -13.02
C VAL A 66 11.31 0.95 -13.45
N LEU A 67 11.22 1.33 -14.73
CA LEU A 67 10.03 1.97 -15.29
C LEU A 67 8.85 1.00 -15.27
N VAL A 68 7.79 1.37 -14.56
CA VAL A 68 6.61 0.51 -14.33
C VAL A 68 5.79 0.36 -15.60
N GLY A 69 5.58 -0.88 -16.03
CA GLY A 69 4.71 -1.23 -17.17
C GLY A 69 5.26 -0.92 -18.55
N TYR A 70 6.43 -0.28 -18.64
CA TYR A 70 7.02 0.14 -19.92
C TYR A 70 8.51 -0.17 -20.00
N ARG A 71 9.01 -0.29 -21.23
CA ARG A 71 10.43 -0.34 -21.56
C ARG A 71 10.77 0.79 -22.52
N GLN A 72 11.80 1.54 -22.19
CA GLN A 72 12.32 2.58 -23.09
C GLN A 72 13.28 1.97 -24.12
N ARG A 73 13.07 2.29 -25.41
CA ARG A 73 13.99 1.99 -26.51
C ARG A 73 14.18 3.26 -27.34
N GLY A 74 15.36 3.87 -27.21
CA GLY A 74 15.60 5.22 -27.73
C GLY A 74 14.62 6.22 -27.13
N ASP A 75 13.91 6.97 -27.96
CA ASP A 75 12.93 7.98 -27.52
C ASP A 75 11.50 7.44 -27.36
N LYS A 76 11.29 6.12 -27.58
CA LYS A 76 9.95 5.50 -27.53
C LYS A 76 9.78 4.62 -26.29
N LEU A 77 8.58 4.70 -25.69
CA LEU A 77 8.12 3.79 -24.66
C LEU A 77 7.32 2.66 -25.31
N HIS A 78 7.67 1.42 -24.95
CA HIS A 78 6.97 0.22 -25.35
C HIS A 78 6.32 -0.41 -24.13
N GLU A 79 5.02 -0.67 -24.21
CA GLU A 79 4.30 -1.36 -23.14
C GLU A 79 4.84 -2.78 -22.97
N LEU A 80 5.00 -3.19 -21.70
CA LEU A 80 5.43 -4.54 -21.35
C LEU A 80 4.26 -5.52 -21.52
N ARG A 81 4.59 -6.78 -21.79
CA ARG A 81 3.61 -7.87 -21.77
C ARG A 81 3.23 -8.20 -20.34
N GLU A 82 2.03 -8.75 -20.12
CA GLU A 82 1.53 -9.11 -18.78
C GLU A 82 2.51 -9.93 -17.94
N LYS A 83 3.22 -10.88 -18.53
CA LYS A 83 4.24 -11.69 -17.84
C LYS A 83 5.41 -10.85 -17.33
N GLU A 84 5.83 -9.83 -18.07
CA GLU A 84 6.91 -8.92 -17.67
C GLU A 84 6.43 -7.98 -16.57
N VAL A 85 5.19 -7.50 -16.65
CA VAL A 85 4.53 -6.72 -15.60
C VAL A 85 4.37 -7.54 -14.32
N ALA A 86 3.90 -8.79 -14.41
CA ALA A 86 3.81 -9.69 -13.27
C ALA A 86 5.17 -9.92 -12.59
N PHE A 87 6.24 -9.93 -13.38
CA PHE A 87 7.60 -10.02 -12.83
C PHE A 87 8.01 -8.75 -12.08
N GLN A 88 7.62 -7.55 -12.54
CA GLN A 88 7.86 -6.30 -11.80
C GLN A 88 7.11 -6.27 -10.46
N ARG A 89 5.86 -6.79 -10.42
CA ARG A 89 5.04 -6.83 -9.20
C ARG A 89 5.56 -7.74 -8.10
N LYS A 90 6.41 -8.70 -8.39
CA LYS A 90 6.87 -9.71 -7.40
C LYS A 90 7.57 -9.11 -6.19
N ASP A 91 8.16 -7.92 -6.34
CA ASP A 91 8.91 -7.23 -5.31
C ASP A 91 8.09 -6.09 -4.65
N ILE A 92 6.80 -5.98 -5.01
CA ILE A 92 5.84 -5.04 -4.44
C ILE A 92 4.73 -5.82 -3.74
N GLY A 93 4.64 -5.70 -2.43
CA GLY A 93 3.53 -6.23 -1.65
C GLY A 93 2.34 -5.26 -1.69
N MET A 94 1.12 -5.77 -1.79
CA MET A 94 -0.08 -4.94 -1.70
C MET A 94 -1.12 -5.57 -0.79
N VAL A 95 -1.65 -4.75 0.11
CA VAL A 95 -2.73 -5.07 1.04
C VAL A 95 -3.91 -4.17 0.68
N PHE A 96 -5.05 -4.79 0.41
CA PHE A 96 -6.27 -4.12 -0.06
C PHE A 96 -7.23 -3.83 1.10
N GLN A 97 -8.14 -2.91 0.90
CA GLN A 97 -9.25 -2.59 1.79
C GLN A 97 -10.11 -3.83 2.10
N ARG A 98 -10.43 -4.62 1.08
CA ARG A 98 -11.00 -5.96 1.24
C ARG A 98 -9.85 -6.96 1.28
N PHE A 99 -9.89 -7.90 2.19
CA PHE A 99 -8.78 -8.81 2.54
C PHE A 99 -8.30 -9.65 1.36
N ASN A 100 -9.21 -9.97 0.40
CA ASN A 100 -8.93 -10.70 -0.85
C ASN A 100 -8.19 -12.03 -0.61
N LEU A 101 -8.50 -12.72 0.50
CA LEU A 101 -7.96 -14.06 0.75
C LEU A 101 -8.64 -15.07 -0.17
N PHE A 102 -7.91 -16.12 -0.52
CA PHE A 102 -8.45 -17.26 -1.23
C PHE A 102 -9.36 -18.06 -0.29
N PRO A 103 -10.69 -18.09 -0.50
CA PRO A 103 -11.64 -18.64 0.48
C PRO A 103 -11.53 -20.16 0.64
N HIS A 104 -11.01 -20.86 -0.35
CA HIS A 104 -10.80 -22.30 -0.38
C HIS A 104 -9.44 -22.74 0.20
N MET A 105 -8.63 -21.81 0.66
CA MET A 105 -7.30 -22.03 1.26
C MET A 105 -7.31 -21.63 2.73
N THR A 106 -6.58 -22.36 3.57
CA THR A 106 -6.31 -21.98 4.95
C THR A 106 -5.45 -20.71 5.03
N ALA A 107 -5.32 -20.10 6.23
CA ALA A 107 -4.44 -18.96 6.44
C ALA A 107 -2.99 -19.28 6.02
N LEU A 108 -2.48 -20.44 6.41
CA LEU A 108 -1.13 -20.88 6.03
C LEU A 108 -0.99 -21.02 4.52
N GLU A 109 -1.94 -21.66 3.85
CA GLU A 109 -1.91 -21.87 2.39
C GLU A 109 -2.00 -20.54 1.65
N ASN A 110 -2.83 -19.58 2.11
CA ASN A 110 -2.87 -18.22 1.57
C ASN A 110 -1.50 -17.53 1.60
N VAL A 111 -0.74 -17.69 2.70
CA VAL A 111 0.59 -17.11 2.85
C VAL A 111 1.62 -17.82 1.97
N MET A 112 1.49 -19.12 1.78
CA MET A 112 2.45 -19.95 1.05
C MET A 112 2.31 -19.87 -0.48
N GLU A 113 1.12 -19.53 -1.00
CA GLU A 113 0.76 -19.71 -2.42
C GLU A 113 1.68 -18.92 -3.36
N ALA A 114 1.83 -17.62 -3.16
CA ALA A 114 2.60 -16.79 -4.06
C ALA A 114 4.11 -17.13 -4.10
N PRO A 115 4.81 -17.33 -2.98
CA PRO A 115 6.21 -17.78 -3.01
C PRO A 115 6.42 -19.09 -3.79
N ILE A 116 5.52 -20.06 -3.64
CA ILE A 116 5.61 -21.34 -4.34
C ILE A 116 5.34 -21.16 -5.84
N GLN A 117 4.23 -20.49 -6.21
CA GLN A 117 3.78 -20.41 -7.60
C GLN A 117 4.58 -19.40 -8.42
N VAL A 118 4.92 -18.24 -7.84
CA VAL A 118 5.55 -17.13 -8.56
C VAL A 118 7.08 -17.20 -8.46
N ARG A 119 7.62 -17.39 -7.23
CA ARG A 119 9.08 -17.45 -7.00
C ARG A 119 9.66 -18.86 -7.19
N ARG A 120 8.81 -19.90 -7.29
CA ARG A 120 9.22 -21.30 -7.41
C ARG A 120 10.10 -21.77 -6.24
N GLU A 121 9.86 -21.22 -5.06
CA GLU A 121 10.63 -21.57 -3.86
C GLU A 121 10.27 -22.96 -3.31
N PRO A 122 11.22 -23.66 -2.65
CA PRO A 122 10.96 -24.97 -2.05
C PRO A 122 9.87 -24.92 -0.98
N LYS A 123 8.86 -25.77 -1.09
CA LYS A 123 7.66 -25.78 -0.22
C LYS A 123 7.99 -25.84 1.28
N ALA A 124 9.04 -26.56 1.66
CA ALA A 124 9.46 -26.70 3.07
C ALA A 124 9.95 -25.36 3.64
N GLN A 125 10.77 -24.61 2.90
CA GLN A 125 11.27 -23.29 3.31
C GLN A 125 10.15 -22.27 3.38
N VAL A 126 9.26 -22.26 2.36
CA VAL A 126 8.10 -21.38 2.33
C VAL A 126 7.18 -21.65 3.51
N ARG A 127 6.95 -22.92 3.86
CA ARG A 127 6.11 -23.30 4.99
C ARG A 127 6.66 -22.81 6.33
N GLN A 128 7.96 -22.95 6.54
CA GLN A 128 8.60 -22.42 7.74
C GLN A 128 8.42 -20.91 7.84
N ARG A 129 8.78 -20.16 6.79
CA ARG A 129 8.60 -18.71 6.73
C ARG A 129 7.14 -18.29 6.92
N ALA A 130 6.19 -19.03 6.36
CA ALA A 130 4.77 -18.74 6.52
C ALA A 130 4.30 -18.90 7.97
N HIS A 131 4.80 -19.90 8.72
CA HIS A 131 4.54 -20.02 10.14
C HIS A 131 5.12 -18.86 10.94
N GLU A 132 6.37 -18.47 10.68
CA GLU A 132 7.03 -17.32 11.32
C GLU A 132 6.27 -16.01 11.05
N LEU A 133 5.77 -15.82 9.83
CA LEU A 133 4.97 -14.64 9.47
C LEU A 133 3.59 -14.64 10.15
N LEU A 134 2.92 -15.79 10.24
CA LEU A 134 1.66 -15.91 10.99
C LEU A 134 1.87 -15.64 12.48
N GLU A 135 2.96 -16.11 13.07
CA GLU A 135 3.34 -15.80 14.45
C GLU A 135 3.59 -14.31 14.63
N ARG A 136 4.34 -13.68 13.71
CA ARG A 136 4.64 -12.24 13.71
C ARG A 136 3.39 -11.36 13.68
N VAL A 137 2.32 -11.81 13.01
CA VAL A 137 1.03 -11.10 12.99
C VAL A 137 0.05 -11.60 14.08
N GLY A 138 0.51 -12.42 15.04
CA GLY A 138 -0.27 -12.92 16.17
C GLY A 138 -1.34 -13.95 15.80
N LEU A 139 -1.10 -14.80 14.79
CA LEU A 139 -2.05 -15.77 14.26
C LEU A 139 -1.45 -17.19 14.13
N ALA A 140 -0.46 -17.53 14.94
CA ALA A 140 0.17 -18.87 14.90
C ALA A 140 -0.85 -20.00 15.10
N ASP A 141 -1.81 -19.82 16.02
CA ASP A 141 -2.88 -20.78 16.35
C ASP A 141 -3.97 -20.87 15.25
N LYS A 142 -4.02 -19.91 14.34
CA LYS A 142 -5.01 -19.81 13.25
C LYS A 142 -4.52 -20.34 11.89
N ALA A 143 -3.31 -20.92 11.83
CA ALA A 143 -2.68 -21.37 10.58
C ALA A 143 -3.57 -22.32 9.73
N LYS A 144 -4.40 -23.13 10.39
CA LYS A 144 -5.30 -24.12 9.75
C LYS A 144 -6.72 -23.59 9.49
N ASN A 145 -7.03 -22.38 9.94
CA ASN A 145 -8.36 -21.78 9.75
C ASN A 145 -8.54 -21.27 8.32
N TYR A 146 -9.76 -21.43 7.81
CA TYR A 146 -10.18 -20.82 6.54
C TYR A 146 -10.64 -19.37 6.77
N PRO A 147 -10.62 -18.51 5.73
CA PRO A 147 -11.05 -17.11 5.86
C PRO A 147 -12.40 -16.92 6.54
N ALA A 148 -13.39 -17.77 6.25
CA ALA A 148 -14.73 -17.71 6.88
C ALA A 148 -14.71 -17.98 8.40
N GLN A 149 -13.64 -18.51 8.95
CA GLN A 149 -13.45 -18.80 10.38
C GLN A 149 -12.64 -17.73 11.10
N LEU A 150 -12.25 -16.66 10.39
CA LEU A 150 -11.43 -15.58 10.89
C LEU A 150 -12.22 -14.27 10.98
N SER A 151 -11.99 -13.47 12.02
CA SER A 151 -12.53 -12.12 12.08
C SER A 151 -11.94 -11.23 10.97
N GLY A 152 -12.55 -10.09 10.67
CA GLY A 152 -12.05 -9.15 9.68
C GLY A 152 -10.60 -8.72 9.95
N GLY A 153 -10.27 -8.37 11.20
CA GLY A 153 -8.90 -8.02 11.60
C GLY A 153 -7.92 -9.19 11.47
N GLN A 154 -8.36 -10.44 11.75
CA GLN A 154 -7.53 -11.62 11.52
C GLN A 154 -7.30 -11.86 10.03
N GLN A 155 -8.33 -11.73 9.18
CA GLN A 155 -8.18 -11.84 7.72
C GLN A 155 -7.21 -10.80 7.18
N GLN A 156 -7.29 -9.56 7.66
CA GLN A 156 -6.38 -8.49 7.25
C GLN A 156 -4.93 -8.80 7.66
N ARG A 157 -4.72 -9.30 8.87
CA ARG A 157 -3.38 -9.71 9.31
C ARG A 157 -2.83 -10.89 8.51
N VAL A 158 -3.67 -11.84 8.08
CA VAL A 158 -3.26 -12.89 7.12
C VAL A 158 -2.90 -12.28 5.76
N ALA A 159 -3.65 -11.28 5.27
CA ALA A 159 -3.33 -10.59 4.01
C ALA A 159 -1.98 -9.85 4.08
N ILE A 160 -1.65 -9.24 5.23
CA ILE A 160 -0.32 -8.65 5.48
C ILE A 160 0.76 -9.73 5.45
N ALA A 161 0.58 -10.84 6.19
CA ALA A 161 1.53 -11.96 6.20
C ALA A 161 1.74 -12.55 4.79
N ARG A 162 0.67 -12.68 3.99
CA ARG A 162 0.73 -13.12 2.59
C ARG A 162 1.58 -12.19 1.73
N ALA A 163 1.40 -10.88 1.87
CA ALA A 163 2.20 -9.91 1.12
C ALA A 163 3.69 -9.98 1.55
N LEU A 164 3.98 -10.08 2.85
CA LEU A 164 5.32 -10.19 3.39
C LEU A 164 6.02 -11.50 2.99
N ALA A 165 5.28 -12.58 2.73
CA ALA A 165 5.85 -13.87 2.32
C ALA A 165 6.64 -13.78 1.01
N MET A 166 6.31 -12.82 0.16
CA MET A 166 7.05 -12.50 -1.05
C MET A 166 8.34 -11.71 -0.82
N GLN A 167 8.67 -11.35 0.43
CA GLN A 167 9.84 -10.52 0.78
C GLN A 167 9.95 -9.26 -0.09
N PRO A 168 8.91 -8.43 -0.10
CA PRO A 168 8.85 -7.26 -0.99
C PRO A 168 9.81 -6.15 -0.52
N LYS A 169 10.27 -5.33 -1.47
CA LYS A 169 11.03 -4.10 -1.19
C LYS A 169 10.13 -2.93 -0.81
N LEU A 170 8.86 -2.98 -1.22
CA LEU A 170 7.85 -1.95 -1.01
C LEU A 170 6.53 -2.59 -0.62
N MET A 171 5.89 -2.08 0.43
CA MET A 171 4.54 -2.45 0.82
C MET A 171 3.56 -1.32 0.55
N LEU A 172 2.48 -1.63 -0.15
CA LEU A 172 1.37 -0.73 -0.45
C LEU A 172 0.14 -1.13 0.37
N PHE A 173 -0.46 -0.16 1.07
CA PHE A 173 -1.66 -0.39 1.88
C PHE A 173 -2.79 0.53 1.39
N ASP A 174 -3.86 -0.07 0.85
CA ASP A 174 -5.04 0.64 0.35
C ASP A 174 -6.15 0.58 1.40
N GLU A 175 -6.21 1.58 2.30
CA GLU A 175 -7.19 1.70 3.39
C GLU A 175 -7.34 0.41 4.22
N PRO A 176 -6.28 -0.12 4.83
CA PRO A 176 -6.25 -1.48 5.40
C PRO A 176 -7.19 -1.68 6.60
N THR A 177 -7.75 -0.62 7.16
CA THR A 177 -8.63 -0.67 8.36
C THR A 177 -10.08 -0.30 8.07
N SER A 178 -10.40 0.26 6.90
CA SER A 178 -11.71 0.85 6.62
C SER A 178 -12.87 -0.16 6.54
N ALA A 179 -12.57 -1.45 6.35
CA ALA A 179 -13.56 -2.55 6.33
C ALA A 179 -13.64 -3.30 7.68
N LEU A 180 -13.06 -2.75 8.75
CA LEU A 180 -12.97 -3.38 10.07
C LEU A 180 -13.88 -2.68 11.09
N ASP A 181 -14.36 -3.48 12.04
CA ASP A 181 -14.96 -2.93 13.26
C ASP A 181 -13.90 -2.15 14.06
N PRO A 182 -14.28 -1.02 14.72
CA PRO A 182 -13.34 -0.15 15.42
C PRO A 182 -12.44 -0.87 16.45
N GLU A 183 -12.97 -1.88 17.13
CA GLU A 183 -12.24 -2.68 18.11
C GLU A 183 -11.11 -3.54 17.50
N LEU A 184 -11.18 -3.85 16.19
CA LEU A 184 -10.19 -4.67 15.48
C LEU A 184 -9.11 -3.83 14.77
N VAL A 185 -9.29 -2.53 14.66
CA VAL A 185 -8.37 -1.61 13.98
C VAL A 185 -7.01 -1.60 14.65
N GLY A 186 -6.99 -1.56 16.00
CA GLY A 186 -5.76 -1.48 16.79
C GLY A 186 -4.76 -2.60 16.50
N ASP A 187 -5.25 -3.83 16.34
CA ASP A 187 -4.41 -5.00 16.05
C ASP A 187 -3.69 -4.88 14.70
N VAL A 188 -4.41 -4.43 13.66
CA VAL A 188 -3.86 -4.26 12.32
C VAL A 188 -2.85 -3.13 12.28
N LEU A 189 -3.18 -1.98 12.91
CA LEU A 189 -2.25 -0.85 13.03
C LEU A 189 -1.01 -1.22 13.84
N GLY A 190 -1.14 -2.06 14.87
CA GLY A 190 -0.01 -2.59 15.65
C GLY A 190 0.99 -3.34 14.79
N VAL A 191 0.51 -4.22 13.90
CA VAL A 191 1.37 -4.93 12.93
C VAL A 191 2.05 -3.93 11.98
N MET A 192 1.32 -2.95 11.43
CA MET A 192 1.90 -1.96 10.52
C MET A 192 2.93 -1.06 11.21
N LYS A 193 2.71 -0.66 12.48
CA LYS A 193 3.70 0.07 13.29
C LYS A 193 4.99 -0.75 13.48
N GLN A 194 4.86 -2.06 13.68
CA GLN A 194 6.04 -2.92 13.80
C GLN A 194 6.80 -3.02 12.47
N LEU A 195 6.11 -3.11 11.33
CA LEU A 195 6.75 -3.10 10.01
C LEU A 195 7.53 -1.80 9.75
N ALA A 196 6.97 -0.64 10.14
CA ALA A 196 7.65 0.63 10.06
C ALA A 196 8.95 0.64 10.89
N LYS A 197 8.87 0.19 12.16
CA LYS A 197 10.05 0.08 13.05
C LYS A 197 11.12 -0.85 12.51
N ASP A 198 10.71 -1.92 11.81
CA ASP A 198 11.62 -2.88 11.17
C ASP A 198 12.26 -2.31 9.87
N GLY A 199 11.91 -1.08 9.50
CA GLY A 199 12.46 -0.39 8.32
C GLY A 199 11.84 -0.83 7.00
N MET A 200 10.58 -1.30 7.00
CA MET A 200 9.85 -1.59 5.77
C MET A 200 9.48 -0.28 5.04
N THR A 201 9.85 -0.16 3.77
CA THR A 201 9.38 0.95 2.93
C THR A 201 7.89 0.79 2.65
N MET A 202 7.08 1.81 2.95
CA MET A 202 5.63 1.71 2.85
C MET A 202 4.99 2.93 2.21
N VAL A 203 3.95 2.71 1.40
CA VAL A 203 2.98 3.75 0.99
C VAL A 203 1.62 3.33 1.51
N VAL A 204 1.01 4.18 2.34
CA VAL A 204 -0.21 3.85 3.09
C VAL A 204 -1.29 4.87 2.78
N VAL A 205 -2.38 4.46 2.14
CA VAL A 205 -3.62 5.23 2.10
C VAL A 205 -4.38 4.97 3.38
N THR A 206 -4.67 6.00 4.17
CA THR A 206 -5.32 5.83 5.48
C THR A 206 -6.18 7.02 5.87
N HIS A 207 -7.19 6.74 6.68
CA HIS A 207 -8.00 7.73 7.42
C HIS A 207 -7.61 7.78 8.91
N GLU A 208 -6.66 6.94 9.35
CA GLU A 208 -6.18 6.88 10.73
C GLU A 208 -5.11 7.97 10.97
N MET A 209 -5.55 9.18 11.32
CA MET A 209 -4.64 10.34 11.44
C MET A 209 -3.62 10.15 12.55
N GLN A 210 -4.00 9.49 13.66
CA GLN A 210 -3.07 9.21 14.75
C GLN A 210 -1.97 8.24 14.30
N PHE A 211 -2.33 7.19 13.56
CA PHE A 211 -1.35 6.27 12.97
C PHE A 211 -0.38 7.00 12.04
N ALA A 212 -0.90 7.85 11.14
CA ALA A 212 -0.06 8.64 10.25
C ALA A 212 0.91 9.56 11.00
N ARG A 213 0.45 10.20 12.10
CA ARG A 213 1.33 11.03 12.94
C ARG A 213 2.43 10.25 13.65
N GLU A 214 2.16 9.00 14.04
CA GLU A 214 3.10 8.19 14.81
C GLU A 214 4.16 7.49 13.94
N VAL A 215 3.83 7.16 12.69
CA VAL A 215 4.70 6.28 11.89
C VAL A 215 5.17 6.87 10.57
N ALA A 216 4.50 7.90 10.04
CA ALA A 216 4.89 8.46 8.76
C ALA A 216 6.14 9.33 8.90
N ASP A 217 7.07 9.16 7.96
CA ASP A 217 8.16 10.12 7.74
C ASP A 217 7.65 11.30 6.91
N LYS A 218 6.69 11.03 6.02
CA LYS A 218 6.10 12.01 5.13
C LYS A 218 4.60 11.78 4.99
N VAL A 219 3.84 12.86 4.89
CA VAL A 219 2.40 12.86 4.61
C VAL A 219 2.13 13.67 3.37
N LEU A 220 1.37 13.13 2.44
CA LEU A 220 0.78 13.84 1.29
C LEU A 220 -0.73 13.99 1.49
N PHE A 221 -1.20 15.22 1.46
CA PHE A 221 -2.62 15.51 1.38
C PHE A 221 -3.02 15.68 -0.09
N MET A 222 -3.94 14.84 -0.55
CA MET A 222 -4.47 14.87 -1.92
C MET A 222 -5.92 15.35 -1.94
N ASP A 223 -6.24 16.26 -2.86
CA ASP A 223 -7.61 16.67 -3.15
C ASP A 223 -7.78 16.99 -4.64
N GLY A 224 -8.93 16.62 -5.22
CA GLY A 224 -9.25 16.89 -6.62
C GLY A 224 -8.25 16.36 -7.67
N GLY A 225 -7.49 15.33 -7.31
CA GLY A 225 -6.51 14.68 -8.20
C GLY A 225 -5.12 15.30 -8.20
N VAL A 226 -4.82 16.21 -7.26
CA VAL A 226 -3.51 16.85 -7.11
C VAL A 226 -2.97 16.67 -5.69
N VAL A 227 -1.66 16.78 -5.51
CA VAL A 227 -1.04 16.96 -4.19
C VAL A 227 -1.21 18.42 -3.80
N VAL A 228 -1.95 18.68 -2.71
CA VAL A 228 -2.22 20.03 -2.21
C VAL A 228 -1.17 20.43 -1.19
N GLU A 229 -0.79 19.49 -0.32
CA GLU A 229 0.21 19.73 0.72
C GLU A 229 1.05 18.48 0.97
N GLU A 230 2.34 18.68 1.21
CA GLU A 230 3.32 17.63 1.48
C GLU A 230 4.27 18.07 2.57
N GLY A 231 4.63 17.17 3.47
CA GLY A 231 5.61 17.45 4.54
C GLY A 231 5.64 16.40 5.62
N PRO A 232 6.39 16.65 6.70
CA PRO A 232 6.38 15.79 7.88
C PRO A 232 5.00 15.81 8.57
N PRO A 233 4.63 14.72 9.29
CA PRO A 233 3.30 14.61 9.89
C PRO A 233 2.93 15.76 10.82
N ASP A 234 3.87 16.27 11.62
CA ASP A 234 3.61 17.38 12.54
C ASP A 234 3.25 18.68 11.82
N GLN A 235 3.74 18.86 10.59
CA GLN A 235 3.37 20.02 9.78
C GLN A 235 2.04 19.78 9.07
N VAL A 236 1.88 18.67 8.32
CA VAL A 236 0.66 18.47 7.49
C VAL A 236 -0.57 18.17 8.33
N ILE A 237 -0.43 17.38 9.41
CA ILE A 237 -1.55 17.00 10.29
C ILE A 237 -1.66 17.92 11.50
N GLY A 238 -0.52 18.34 12.08
CA GLY A 238 -0.51 19.14 13.32
C GLY A 238 -0.68 20.63 13.08
N ASN A 239 -0.06 21.17 12.03
CA ASN A 239 -0.11 22.61 11.70
C ASN A 239 -0.17 22.83 10.18
N PRO A 240 -1.27 22.42 9.51
CA PRO A 240 -1.42 22.52 8.07
C PRO A 240 -1.33 23.98 7.57
N ARG A 241 -0.71 24.17 6.43
CA ARG A 241 -0.54 25.49 5.80
C ARG A 241 -1.72 25.81 4.87
N GLU A 242 -2.15 24.80 4.09
CA GLU A 242 -3.17 24.95 3.08
C GLU A 242 -4.59 24.93 3.68
N GLU A 243 -5.45 25.86 3.29
CA GLU A 243 -6.84 25.98 3.79
C GLU A 243 -7.66 24.71 3.51
N ARG A 244 -7.39 24.03 2.40
CA ARG A 244 -8.06 22.75 2.07
C ARG A 244 -7.65 21.64 3.02
N THR A 245 -6.38 21.59 3.41
CA THR A 245 -5.87 20.62 4.41
C THR A 245 -6.50 20.91 5.78
N LYS A 246 -6.53 22.17 6.21
CA LYS A 246 -7.18 22.60 7.48
C LYS A 246 -8.65 22.18 7.51
N SER A 247 -9.40 22.51 6.45
CA SER A 247 -10.82 22.20 6.36
C SER A 247 -11.11 20.70 6.36
N PHE A 248 -10.24 19.90 5.76
CA PHE A 248 -10.35 18.45 5.79
C PHE A 248 -10.06 17.88 7.17
N LEU A 249 -8.95 18.27 7.78
CA LEU A 249 -8.54 17.78 9.09
C LEU A 249 -9.51 18.20 10.20
N ALA A 250 -10.05 19.41 10.16
CA ALA A 250 -11.06 19.86 11.12
C ALA A 250 -12.27 18.91 11.16
N ARG A 251 -12.73 18.46 9.97
CA ARG A 251 -13.86 17.52 9.87
C ARG A 251 -13.51 16.09 10.32
N VAL A 252 -12.27 15.65 10.06
CA VAL A 252 -11.84 14.29 10.41
C VAL A 252 -11.49 14.16 11.89
N LEU A 253 -10.84 15.18 12.46
CA LEU A 253 -10.40 15.17 13.85
C LEU A 253 -11.53 15.56 14.82
N ASN A 254 -12.51 16.36 14.38
CA ASN A 254 -13.65 16.80 15.16
C ASN A 254 -14.98 16.49 14.45
N PRO A 255 -15.37 15.22 14.32
CA PRO A 255 -16.57 14.83 13.56
C PRO A 255 -17.89 15.32 14.17
N ASN A 256 -17.84 15.84 15.42
CA ASN A 256 -19.00 16.33 16.17
C ASN A 256 -18.97 17.88 16.39
N ALA A 257 -18.09 18.61 15.71
CA ALA A 257 -17.99 20.07 15.82
C ALA A 257 -18.89 20.79 14.81
#